data_d852241594a6edec42d39395f8211f4e
#
_entry.id   d852241594a6edec42d39395f8211f4e
#
_cell.length_a   1.000
_cell.length_b   1.000
_cell.length_c   1.000
_cell.angle_alpha   90.00
_cell.angle_beta   90.00
_cell.angle_gamma   90.00
#
_symmetry.space_group_name_H-M   'P 1'
#
loop_
_entity.id
_entity.type
_entity.pdbx_description
1 polymer ?
#
loop_
_entity_poly.entity_id
_entity_poly.type
_entity_poly.pdbx_seq_one_letter_code
_entity_poly.pdbx_strand_id
1 'polypeptide(L)'
;GKGLMPDTFIDFKKQRFRWAYGAIQIIKRHTASLLRGKNTELTRGQRYHFLAGWLPWVADGMNIFFTVGALLWSAAMIIVPQRVDPPLLIFAIPPLALFVFKVGKIIFLYRRAVGVNLKDAFCAALAGLALSHTIAKAVLYGFFTSSIPFFRTPKNADNHGFWVAISEAREELFIMLLLWGAALGIFLVQGLPSNDMRFWVTMLLVQSLPYVAALVMAFLSSLPKPAEESQPAPAA
;
A
#
# COMPACT_ATOMS: atom_id res chain seq x y z
N GLY A 1 -12.89 14.95 18.18
CA GLY A 1 -13.87 13.91 18.58
C GLY A 1 -13.19 12.59 18.85
N LYS A 2 -13.56 11.92 19.92
CA LYS A 2 -13.10 10.55 20.22
C LYS A 2 -13.79 9.61 19.25
N GLY A 3 -13.13 9.23 18.14
CA GLY A 3 -13.63 8.23 17.19
C GLY A 3 -13.02 6.87 17.50
N LEU A 4 -13.83 5.82 17.42
CA LEU A 4 -13.32 4.44 17.50
C LEU A 4 -12.58 4.07 16.22
N MET A 5 -11.39 3.51 16.35
CA MET A 5 -10.64 2.92 15.25
C MET A 5 -11.32 1.62 14.80
N PRO A 6 -11.16 1.20 13.53
CA PRO A 6 -11.58 -0.13 13.11
C PRO A 6 -10.90 -1.23 13.91
N ASP A 7 -11.66 -2.24 14.35
CA ASP A 7 -11.15 -3.31 15.19
C ASP A 7 -10.38 -4.39 14.43
N THR A 8 -10.67 -4.56 13.13
CA THR A 8 -10.04 -5.57 12.29
C THR A 8 -9.24 -4.94 11.15
N PHE A 9 -8.25 -5.68 10.63
CA PHE A 9 -7.48 -5.25 9.47
C PHE A 9 -8.35 -5.10 8.22
N ILE A 10 -9.36 -5.96 8.02
CA ILE A 10 -10.29 -5.85 6.88
C ILE A 10 -11.08 -4.55 6.92
N ASP A 11 -11.54 -4.14 8.09
CA ASP A 11 -12.30 -2.90 8.23
C ASP A 11 -11.42 -1.68 8.04
N PHE A 12 -10.16 -1.78 8.44
CA PHE A 12 -9.15 -0.78 8.15
C PHE A 12 -8.86 -0.69 6.64
N LYS A 13 -8.73 -1.83 5.94
CA LYS A 13 -8.63 -1.88 4.46
C LYS A 13 -9.86 -1.21 3.81
N LYS A 14 -11.09 -1.56 4.23
CA LYS A 14 -12.34 -0.96 3.71
C LYS A 14 -12.38 0.56 3.93
N GLN A 15 -11.98 1.02 5.09
CA GLN A 15 -11.91 2.45 5.40
C GLN A 15 -10.92 3.18 4.49
N ARG A 16 -9.71 2.65 4.35
CA ARG A 16 -8.67 3.25 3.50
C ARG A 16 -9.01 3.19 2.02
N PHE A 17 -9.65 2.12 1.57
CA PHE A 17 -10.17 2.02 0.22
C PHE A 17 -11.14 3.18 -0.09
N ARG A 18 -12.12 3.43 0.78
CA ARG A 18 -13.09 4.52 0.60
C ARG A 18 -12.41 5.89 0.55
N TRP A 19 -11.41 6.12 1.41
CA TRP A 19 -10.70 7.40 1.43
C TRP A 19 -9.89 7.62 0.16
N ALA A 20 -9.15 6.62 -0.29
CA ALA A 20 -8.37 6.71 -1.52
C ALA A 20 -9.28 6.85 -2.76
N TYR A 21 -10.37 6.09 -2.82
CA TYR A 21 -11.35 6.20 -3.88
C TYR A 21 -11.98 7.61 -3.93
N GLY A 22 -12.47 8.11 -2.79
CA GLY A 22 -13.02 9.46 -2.67
C GLY A 22 -12.04 10.54 -3.06
N ALA A 23 -10.76 10.37 -2.69
CA ALA A 23 -9.68 11.24 -3.08
C ALA A 23 -9.58 11.40 -4.60
N ILE A 24 -9.61 10.28 -5.34
CA ILE A 24 -9.56 10.30 -6.80
C ILE A 24 -10.81 10.95 -7.41
N GLN A 25 -12.01 10.73 -6.84
CA GLN A 25 -13.22 11.41 -7.31
C GLN A 25 -13.11 12.93 -7.14
N ILE A 26 -12.55 13.40 -6.02
CA ILE A 26 -12.31 14.84 -5.78
C ILE A 26 -11.28 15.38 -6.79
N ILE A 27 -10.19 14.66 -7.03
CA ILE A 27 -9.18 15.04 -8.04
C ILE A 27 -9.85 15.18 -9.42
N LYS A 28 -10.56 14.15 -9.88
CA LYS A 28 -11.24 14.17 -11.18
C LYS A 28 -12.16 15.38 -11.34
N ARG A 29 -12.89 15.73 -10.27
CA ARG A 29 -13.87 16.82 -10.30
C ARG A 29 -13.24 18.20 -10.29
N HIS A 30 -12.14 18.40 -9.55
CA HIS A 30 -11.63 19.73 -9.23
C HIS A 30 -10.30 20.10 -9.90
N THR A 31 -9.48 19.13 -10.32
CA THR A 31 -8.12 19.42 -10.84
C THR A 31 -8.15 20.34 -12.06
N ALA A 32 -9.08 20.15 -12.99
CA ALA A 32 -9.14 20.97 -14.20
C ALA A 32 -9.42 22.46 -13.88
N SER A 33 -10.31 22.74 -12.93
CA SER A 33 -10.61 24.12 -12.50
C SER A 33 -9.45 24.75 -11.72
N LEU A 34 -8.77 23.95 -10.91
CA LEU A 34 -7.62 24.38 -10.13
C LEU A 34 -6.40 24.72 -11.00
N LEU A 35 -6.12 23.90 -12.01
CA LEU A 35 -5.00 24.12 -12.94
C LEU A 35 -5.25 25.30 -13.86
N ARG A 36 -6.47 25.47 -14.37
CA ARG A 36 -6.83 26.57 -15.27
C ARG A 36 -6.88 27.93 -14.60
N GLY A 37 -6.93 28.00 -13.28
CA GLY A 37 -6.92 29.23 -12.51
C GLY A 37 -8.16 30.14 -12.70
N LYS A 38 -9.16 29.67 -13.45
CA LYS A 38 -10.40 30.41 -13.70
C LYS A 38 -11.39 30.12 -12.57
N ASN A 39 -11.95 31.21 -12.00
CA ASN A 39 -13.04 31.15 -11.01
C ASN A 39 -12.76 30.40 -9.70
N THR A 40 -11.53 30.46 -9.18
CA THR A 40 -11.25 29.94 -7.85
C THR A 40 -10.78 31.06 -6.94
N GLU A 41 -11.46 31.24 -5.82
CA GLU A 41 -11.05 32.14 -4.73
C GLU A 41 -9.81 31.62 -3.98
N LEU A 42 -9.27 30.47 -4.41
CA LEU A 42 -8.15 29.80 -3.77
C LEU A 42 -6.82 30.50 -4.08
N THR A 43 -6.03 30.73 -3.04
CA THR A 43 -4.67 31.22 -3.16
C THR A 43 -3.75 30.17 -3.83
N ARG A 44 -2.57 30.61 -4.34
CA ARG A 44 -1.56 29.67 -4.90
C ARG A 44 -1.12 28.61 -3.91
N GLY A 45 -0.95 28.96 -2.63
CA GLY A 45 -0.61 28.03 -1.56
C GLY A 45 -1.68 26.96 -1.34
N GLN A 46 -2.95 27.35 -1.31
CA GLN A 46 -4.06 26.41 -1.16
C GLN A 46 -4.14 25.43 -2.35
N ARG A 47 -3.95 25.91 -3.59
CA ARG A 47 -3.89 25.06 -4.79
C ARG A 47 -2.72 24.06 -4.71
N TYR A 48 -1.55 24.53 -4.30
CA TYR A 48 -0.39 23.67 -4.11
C TYR A 48 -0.66 22.57 -3.08
N HIS A 49 -1.18 22.94 -1.90
CA HIS A 49 -1.49 21.96 -0.85
C HIS A 49 -2.57 20.97 -1.26
N PHE A 50 -3.56 21.42 -2.02
CA PHE A 50 -4.57 20.52 -2.58
C PHE A 50 -3.92 19.47 -3.50
N LEU A 51 -3.14 19.90 -4.49
CA LEU A 51 -2.48 18.97 -5.44
C LEU A 51 -1.44 18.09 -4.74
N ALA A 52 -0.57 18.68 -3.91
CA ALA A 52 0.46 17.94 -3.20
C ALA A 52 -0.10 16.91 -2.20
N GLY A 53 -1.27 17.18 -1.61
CA GLY A 53 -1.94 16.26 -0.70
C GLY A 53 -2.42 14.97 -1.36
N TRP A 54 -2.60 14.95 -2.68
CA TRP A 54 -3.05 13.78 -3.43
C TRP A 54 -1.91 12.91 -4.00
N LEU A 55 -0.71 13.47 -4.13
CA LEU A 55 0.45 12.74 -4.67
C LEU A 55 0.73 11.40 -3.99
N PRO A 56 0.61 11.25 -2.65
CA PRO A 56 0.80 9.96 -2.00
C PRO A 56 -0.16 8.87 -2.49
N TRP A 57 -1.43 9.23 -2.77
CA TRP A 57 -2.42 8.29 -3.30
C TRP A 57 -2.06 7.83 -4.72
N VAL A 58 -1.62 8.75 -5.56
CA VAL A 58 -1.18 8.43 -6.92
C VAL A 58 0.07 7.56 -6.90
N ALA A 59 1.03 7.85 -6.03
CA ALA A 59 2.24 7.04 -5.86
C ALA A 59 1.91 5.59 -5.45
N ASP A 60 0.96 5.40 -4.52
CA ASP A 60 0.47 4.06 -4.18
C ASP A 60 -0.23 3.38 -5.37
N GLY A 61 -1.00 4.15 -6.17
CA GLY A 61 -1.63 3.65 -7.40
C GLY A 61 -0.61 3.12 -8.41
N MET A 62 0.53 3.77 -8.55
CA MET A 62 1.61 3.34 -9.45
C MET A 62 2.23 2.00 -9.04
N ASN A 63 2.14 1.61 -7.77
CA ASN A 63 2.70 0.34 -7.30
C ASN A 63 2.14 -0.89 -8.05
N ILE A 64 0.85 -0.87 -8.44
CA ILE A 64 0.27 -1.98 -9.22
C ILE A 64 0.95 -2.07 -10.59
N PHE A 65 1.17 -0.95 -11.27
CA PHE A 65 1.83 -0.95 -12.59
C PHE A 65 3.26 -1.48 -12.48
N PHE A 66 4.01 -1.08 -11.47
CA PHE A 66 5.36 -1.61 -11.24
C PHE A 66 5.32 -3.10 -10.91
N THR A 67 4.36 -3.58 -10.12
CA THR A 67 4.23 -5.00 -9.81
C THR A 67 3.87 -5.83 -11.04
N VAL A 68 2.89 -5.40 -11.81
CA VAL A 68 2.50 -6.09 -13.06
C VAL A 68 3.64 -6.07 -14.06
N GLY A 69 4.28 -4.92 -14.27
CA GLY A 69 5.44 -4.80 -15.15
C GLY A 69 6.61 -5.70 -14.74
N ALA A 70 6.92 -5.76 -13.45
CA ALA A 70 7.97 -6.63 -12.92
C ALA A 70 7.65 -8.12 -13.14
N LEU A 71 6.40 -8.53 -12.91
CA LEU A 71 5.97 -9.91 -13.15
C LEU A 71 6.00 -10.28 -14.62
N LEU A 72 5.51 -9.40 -15.51
CA LEU A 72 5.54 -9.63 -16.97
C LEU A 72 6.98 -9.71 -17.49
N TRP A 73 7.84 -8.81 -17.04
CA TRP A 73 9.26 -8.83 -17.43
C TRP A 73 9.95 -10.09 -16.93
N SER A 74 9.74 -10.47 -15.69
CA SER A 74 10.29 -11.69 -15.11
C SER A 74 9.78 -12.96 -15.81
N ALA A 75 8.49 -12.98 -16.17
CA ALA A 75 7.95 -14.08 -16.97
C ALA A 75 8.64 -14.17 -18.35
N ALA A 76 8.86 -13.04 -19.02
CA ALA A 76 9.59 -13.01 -20.30
C ALA A 76 11.04 -13.50 -20.13
N MET A 77 11.74 -13.13 -19.06
CA MET A 77 13.09 -13.63 -18.75
C MET A 77 13.11 -15.14 -18.52
N ILE A 78 12.06 -15.72 -17.92
CA ILE A 78 11.96 -17.17 -17.69
C ILE A 78 11.63 -17.94 -18.96
N ILE A 79 10.71 -17.41 -19.79
CA ILE A 79 10.22 -18.09 -21.01
C ILE A 79 11.22 -17.99 -22.15
N VAL A 80 11.90 -16.84 -22.28
CA VAL A 80 12.83 -16.57 -23.41
C VAL A 80 14.18 -16.06 -22.87
N PRO A 81 14.90 -16.87 -22.10
CA PRO A 81 16.09 -16.43 -21.33
C PRO A 81 17.24 -15.90 -22.18
N GLN A 82 17.32 -16.31 -23.48
CA GLN A 82 18.39 -15.85 -24.38
C GLN A 82 18.09 -14.51 -25.06
N ARG A 83 16.89 -13.94 -24.89
CA ARG A 83 16.46 -12.71 -25.59
C ARG A 83 16.05 -11.58 -24.66
N VAL A 84 15.84 -11.88 -23.37
CA VAL A 84 15.36 -10.90 -22.41
C VAL A 84 16.34 -10.80 -21.25
N ASP A 85 17.08 -9.70 -21.25
CA ASP A 85 18.01 -9.37 -20.16
C ASP A 85 17.29 -8.76 -18.95
N PRO A 86 17.89 -8.80 -17.75
CA PRO A 86 17.36 -8.06 -16.60
C PRO A 86 17.30 -6.57 -16.92
N PRO A 87 16.29 -5.84 -16.43
CA PRO A 87 16.22 -4.40 -16.60
C PRO A 87 17.48 -3.74 -16.02
N LEU A 88 17.99 -2.73 -16.73
CA LEU A 88 19.11 -1.96 -16.24
C LEU A 88 18.84 -1.40 -14.83
N LEU A 89 19.85 -1.40 -13.99
CA LEU A 89 19.81 -0.89 -12.60
C LEU A 89 19.12 0.48 -12.48
N ILE A 90 19.30 1.34 -13.47
CA ILE A 90 18.71 2.69 -13.47
C ILE A 90 17.17 2.67 -13.41
N PHE A 91 16.49 1.65 -13.94
CA PHE A 91 15.04 1.54 -13.87
C PHE A 91 14.51 1.04 -12.52
N ALA A 92 15.37 0.42 -11.73
CA ALA A 92 15.02 -0.06 -10.40
C ALA A 92 15.27 0.98 -9.29
N ILE A 93 16.15 1.97 -9.55
CA ILE A 93 16.46 3.03 -8.60
C ILE A 93 15.21 3.87 -8.21
N PRO A 94 14.38 4.38 -9.14
CA PRO A 94 13.23 5.20 -8.79
C PRO A 94 12.21 4.49 -7.86
N PRO A 95 11.72 3.27 -8.15
CA PRO A 95 10.79 2.59 -7.25
C PRO A 95 11.42 2.27 -5.89
N LEU A 96 12.70 1.91 -5.82
CA LEU A 96 13.40 1.68 -4.57
C LEU A 96 13.54 2.97 -3.75
N ALA A 97 13.94 4.08 -4.40
CA ALA A 97 14.03 5.38 -3.75
C ALA A 97 12.68 5.86 -3.21
N LEU A 98 11.59 5.69 -3.98
CA LEU A 98 10.24 6.01 -3.54
C LEU A 98 9.80 5.14 -2.36
N PHE A 99 10.14 3.86 -2.36
CA PHE A 99 9.86 2.95 -1.26
C PHE A 99 10.58 3.38 0.02
N VAL A 100 11.88 3.61 -0.05
CA VAL A 100 12.70 4.07 1.09
C VAL A 100 12.19 5.43 1.59
N PHE A 101 11.90 6.36 0.68
CA PHE A 101 11.32 7.66 1.03
C PHE A 101 9.98 7.53 1.74
N LYS A 102 9.07 6.66 1.26
CA LYS A 102 7.75 6.42 1.88
C LYS A 102 7.91 5.92 3.31
N VAL A 103 8.72 4.88 3.52
CA VAL A 103 8.95 4.30 4.85
C VAL A 103 9.64 5.32 5.76
N GLY A 104 10.70 5.95 5.31
CA GLY A 104 11.45 6.94 6.07
C GLY A 104 10.59 8.15 6.46
N LYS A 105 9.76 8.65 5.53
CA LYS A 105 8.81 9.75 5.81
C LYS A 105 7.81 9.37 6.88
N ILE A 106 7.25 8.17 6.86
CA ILE A 106 6.30 7.72 7.89
C ILE A 106 6.98 7.67 9.26
N ILE A 107 8.15 7.02 9.35
CA ILE A 107 8.91 6.92 10.60
C ILE A 107 9.26 8.31 11.13
N PHE A 108 9.78 9.19 10.28
CA PHE A 108 10.13 10.57 10.64
C PHE A 108 8.92 11.34 11.16
N LEU A 109 7.79 11.28 10.44
CA LEU A 109 6.56 11.98 10.80
C LEU A 109 6.03 11.51 12.16
N TYR A 110 5.95 10.19 12.38
CA TYR A 110 5.44 9.64 13.64
C TYR A 110 6.35 9.97 14.82
N ARG A 111 7.67 9.93 14.62
CA ARG A 111 8.61 10.35 15.66
C ARG A 111 8.57 11.84 15.96
N ARG A 112 8.52 12.67 14.90
CA ARG A 112 8.66 14.14 15.05
C ARG A 112 7.34 14.83 15.40
N ALA A 113 6.24 14.47 14.71
CA ALA A 113 4.97 15.16 14.85
C ALA A 113 4.04 14.50 15.89
N VAL A 114 4.11 13.17 16.03
CA VAL A 114 3.25 12.43 16.98
C VAL A 114 3.97 12.17 18.31
N GLY A 115 5.31 12.15 18.29
CA GLY A 115 6.12 11.98 19.51
C GLY A 115 6.21 10.54 20.03
N VAL A 116 5.89 9.54 19.18
CA VAL A 116 5.95 8.13 19.57
C VAL A 116 7.38 7.58 19.56
N ASN A 117 7.62 6.45 20.22
CA ASN A 117 8.89 5.76 20.22
C ASN A 117 9.19 5.14 18.83
N LEU A 118 10.40 4.61 18.62
CA LEU A 118 10.83 4.05 17.34
C LEU A 118 10.04 2.78 16.98
N LYS A 119 9.70 1.95 17.95
CA LYS A 119 8.91 0.73 17.76
C LYS A 119 7.53 1.05 17.20
N ASP A 120 6.82 2.00 17.79
CA ASP A 120 5.49 2.41 17.35
C ASP A 120 5.53 3.10 15.99
N ALA A 121 6.57 3.90 15.72
CA ALA A 121 6.78 4.51 14.41
C ALA A 121 7.00 3.44 13.32
N PHE A 122 7.74 2.36 13.66
CA PHE A 122 7.95 1.24 12.75
C PHE A 122 6.66 0.43 12.53
N CYS A 123 5.89 0.16 13.58
CA CYS A 123 4.56 -0.47 13.46
C CYS A 123 3.61 0.36 12.59
N ALA A 124 3.64 1.70 12.71
CA ALA A 124 2.86 2.59 11.85
C ALA A 124 3.32 2.53 10.38
N ALA A 125 4.62 2.41 10.13
CA ALA A 125 5.16 2.24 8.78
C ALA A 125 4.74 0.89 8.18
N LEU A 126 4.80 -0.19 8.96
CA LEU A 126 4.34 -1.53 8.57
C LEU A 126 2.84 -1.52 8.21
N ALA A 127 2.00 -0.91 9.06
CA ALA A 127 0.58 -0.75 8.79
C ALA A 127 0.32 0.08 7.53
N GLY A 128 1.11 1.13 7.29
CA GLY A 128 1.05 1.94 6.07
C GLY A 128 1.43 1.14 4.80
N LEU A 129 2.45 0.28 4.89
CA LEU A 129 2.84 -0.63 3.80
C LEU A 129 1.76 -1.68 3.51
N ALA A 130 1.19 -2.26 4.55
CA ALA A 130 0.13 -3.28 4.44
C ALA A 130 -1.10 -2.79 3.66
N LEU A 131 -1.33 -1.49 3.62
CA LEU A 131 -2.46 -0.87 2.92
C LEU A 131 -2.15 -0.52 1.46
N SER A 132 -0.90 -0.61 1.00
CA SER A 132 -0.48 -0.12 -0.31
C SER A 132 -1.29 -0.75 -1.46
N HIS A 133 -1.52 -2.07 -1.42
CA HIS A 133 -2.31 -2.76 -2.44
C HIS A 133 -3.77 -2.30 -2.45
N THR A 134 -4.39 -2.21 -1.28
CA THR A 134 -5.78 -1.74 -1.14
C THR A 134 -5.95 -0.30 -1.64
N ILE A 135 -4.99 0.58 -1.32
CA ILE A 135 -4.98 1.97 -1.79
C ILE A 135 -4.81 2.00 -3.31
N ALA A 136 -3.86 1.23 -3.85
CA ALA A 136 -3.61 1.16 -5.28
C ALA A 136 -4.86 0.70 -6.06
N LYS A 137 -5.55 -0.32 -5.58
CA LYS A 137 -6.85 -0.75 -6.14
C LYS A 137 -7.88 0.38 -6.10
N ALA A 138 -8.02 1.05 -4.96
CA ALA A 138 -8.98 2.14 -4.81
C ALA A 138 -8.70 3.30 -5.77
N VAL A 139 -7.42 3.63 -5.99
CA VAL A 139 -6.99 4.64 -6.96
C VAL A 139 -7.39 4.24 -8.38
N LEU A 140 -7.07 3.00 -8.79
CA LEU A 140 -7.47 2.51 -10.11
C LEU A 140 -8.99 2.51 -10.29
N TYR A 141 -9.73 1.94 -9.36
CA TYR A 141 -11.19 1.99 -9.38
C TYR A 141 -11.71 3.43 -9.47
N GLY A 142 -11.10 4.36 -8.71
CA GLY A 142 -11.45 5.77 -8.73
C GLY A 142 -11.27 6.43 -10.10
N PHE A 143 -10.26 6.03 -10.88
CA PHE A 143 -10.07 6.53 -12.25
C PHE A 143 -11.11 6.01 -13.23
N PHE A 144 -11.45 4.73 -13.15
CA PHE A 144 -12.33 4.07 -14.12
C PHE A 144 -13.81 4.10 -13.77
N THR A 145 -14.18 4.43 -12.53
CA THR A 145 -15.57 4.49 -12.09
C THR A 145 -15.94 5.87 -11.55
N SER A 146 -17.24 6.19 -11.53
CA SER A 146 -17.76 7.46 -11.01
C SER A 146 -18.54 7.31 -9.70
N SER A 147 -19.01 6.12 -9.37
CA SER A 147 -19.70 5.83 -8.11
C SER A 147 -19.49 4.39 -7.68
N ILE A 148 -19.31 4.19 -6.39
CA ILE A 148 -19.30 2.85 -5.75
C ILE A 148 -20.29 2.90 -4.58
N PRO A 149 -21.10 1.85 -4.36
CA PRO A 149 -21.98 1.79 -3.21
C PRO A 149 -21.23 2.01 -1.90
N PHE A 150 -21.84 2.77 -1.00
CA PHE A 150 -21.27 3.02 0.31
C PHE A 150 -21.48 1.81 1.22
N PHE A 151 -20.42 1.05 1.50
CA PHE A 151 -20.44 -0.04 2.46
C PHE A 151 -20.07 0.48 3.85
N ARG A 152 -21.01 0.44 4.78
CA ARG A 152 -20.73 0.76 6.18
C ARG A 152 -19.82 -0.33 6.78
N THR A 153 -18.74 0.04 7.44
CA THR A 153 -17.92 -0.90 8.21
C THR A 153 -18.62 -1.20 9.53
N PRO A 154 -18.93 -2.47 9.85
CA PRO A 154 -19.41 -2.85 11.17
C PRO A 154 -18.33 -2.50 12.21
N LYS A 155 -18.73 -2.13 13.41
CA LYS A 155 -17.82 -1.78 14.50
C LYS A 155 -17.51 -2.94 15.44
N ASN A 156 -18.23 -4.04 15.32
CA ASN A 156 -18.02 -5.27 16.09
C ASN A 156 -17.92 -6.43 15.08
N ALA A 157 -16.76 -7.01 14.94
CA ALA A 157 -16.55 -8.23 14.17
C ALA A 157 -15.99 -9.30 15.13
N ASP A 158 -16.85 -10.25 15.50
CA ASP A 158 -16.47 -11.37 16.38
C ASP A 158 -15.74 -12.50 15.65
N ASN A 159 -15.43 -12.31 14.37
CA ASN A 159 -14.76 -13.33 13.56
C ASN A 159 -13.24 -13.18 13.66
N HIS A 160 -12.66 -13.87 14.63
CA HIS A 160 -11.23 -14.03 14.78
C HIS A 160 -10.82 -15.44 14.34
N GLY A 161 -9.79 -15.57 13.52
CA GLY A 161 -9.25 -16.86 13.13
C GLY A 161 -8.22 -16.75 12.00
N PHE A 162 -7.24 -17.65 12.02
CA PHE A 162 -6.16 -17.69 11.05
C PHE A 162 -6.64 -17.77 9.59
N TRP A 163 -7.64 -18.60 9.32
CA TRP A 163 -8.21 -18.74 7.97
C TRP A 163 -8.94 -17.50 7.49
N VAL A 164 -9.59 -16.78 8.42
CA VAL A 164 -10.22 -15.50 8.12
C VAL A 164 -9.14 -14.48 7.71
N ALA A 165 -8.05 -14.39 8.46
CA ALA A 165 -6.92 -13.51 8.14
C ALA A 165 -6.34 -13.78 6.74
N ILE A 166 -6.12 -15.06 6.38
CA ILE A 166 -5.64 -15.43 5.03
C ILE A 166 -6.65 -15.04 3.96
N SER A 167 -7.93 -15.30 4.19
CA SER A 167 -8.98 -14.95 3.22
C SER A 167 -9.08 -13.44 2.99
N GLU A 168 -8.87 -12.63 4.03
CA GLU A 168 -8.84 -11.16 3.97
C GLU A 168 -7.64 -10.60 3.22
N ALA A 169 -6.51 -11.31 3.23
CA ALA A 169 -5.27 -10.92 2.55
C ALA A 169 -4.92 -11.83 1.35
N ARG A 170 -5.92 -12.53 0.79
CA ARG A 170 -5.72 -13.52 -0.30
C ARG A 170 -5.10 -12.92 -1.56
N GLU A 171 -5.44 -11.69 -1.90
CA GLU A 171 -4.88 -11.02 -3.08
C GLU A 171 -3.42 -10.68 -2.84
N GLU A 172 -3.10 -10.16 -1.65
CA GLU A 172 -1.75 -9.87 -1.25
C GLU A 172 -0.89 -11.14 -1.17
N LEU A 173 -1.45 -12.23 -0.63
CA LEU A 173 -0.78 -13.54 -0.63
C LEU A 173 -0.48 -14.02 -2.05
N PHE A 174 -1.45 -13.94 -2.95
CA PHE A 174 -1.28 -14.36 -4.34
C PHE A 174 -0.18 -13.57 -5.05
N ILE A 175 -0.18 -12.24 -4.92
CA ILE A 175 0.84 -11.39 -5.56
C ILE A 175 2.23 -11.64 -4.94
N MET A 176 2.31 -11.81 -3.63
CA MET A 176 3.56 -12.17 -2.96
C MET A 176 4.13 -13.48 -3.51
N LEU A 177 3.29 -14.51 -3.64
CA LEU A 177 3.71 -15.81 -4.18
C LEU A 177 4.14 -15.71 -5.65
N LEU A 178 3.49 -14.88 -6.45
CA LEU A 178 3.91 -14.61 -7.83
C LEU A 178 5.29 -13.94 -7.88
N LEU A 179 5.54 -12.93 -7.05
CA LEU A 179 6.83 -12.23 -6.99
C LEU A 179 7.96 -13.18 -6.52
N TRP A 180 7.70 -13.98 -5.50
CA TRP A 180 8.66 -14.96 -5.01
C TRP A 180 8.89 -16.10 -6.02
N GLY A 181 7.81 -16.56 -6.68
CA GLY A 181 7.88 -17.54 -7.75
C GLY A 181 8.68 -17.04 -8.95
N ALA A 182 8.51 -15.75 -9.32
CA ALA A 182 9.29 -15.11 -10.37
C ALA A 182 10.79 -15.02 -9.99
N ALA A 183 11.09 -14.61 -8.76
CA ALA A 183 12.46 -14.56 -8.24
C ALA A 183 13.14 -15.94 -8.27
N LEU A 184 12.43 -16.95 -7.77
CA LEU A 184 12.89 -18.33 -7.78
C LEU A 184 13.03 -18.88 -9.21
N GLY A 185 12.05 -18.63 -10.08
CA GLY A 185 12.07 -19.06 -11.48
C GLY A 185 13.27 -18.50 -12.25
N ILE A 186 13.58 -17.21 -12.08
CA ILE A 186 14.78 -16.61 -12.67
C ILE A 186 16.04 -17.30 -12.14
N PHE A 187 16.12 -17.50 -10.82
CA PHE A 187 17.26 -18.16 -10.22
C PHE A 187 17.48 -19.60 -10.75
N LEU A 188 16.40 -20.37 -10.91
CA LEU A 188 16.48 -21.75 -11.40
C LEU A 188 16.81 -21.84 -12.90
N VAL A 189 16.32 -20.90 -13.71
CA VAL A 189 16.50 -20.94 -15.17
C VAL A 189 17.81 -20.32 -15.62
N GLN A 190 18.21 -19.20 -15.01
CA GLN A 190 19.37 -18.42 -15.46
C GLN A 190 20.49 -18.32 -14.41
N GLY A 191 20.24 -18.69 -13.15
CA GLY A 191 21.15 -18.42 -12.06
C GLY A 191 21.24 -16.92 -11.75
N LEU A 192 22.35 -16.50 -11.13
CA LEU A 192 22.63 -15.09 -10.80
C LEU A 192 24.04 -14.68 -11.30
N PRO A 193 24.31 -14.80 -12.61
CA PRO A 193 25.66 -14.59 -13.14
C PRO A 193 26.09 -13.11 -13.12
N SER A 194 25.16 -12.18 -13.26
CA SER A 194 25.45 -10.74 -13.31
C SER A 194 24.92 -9.98 -12.09
N ASN A 195 25.46 -8.78 -11.84
CA ASN A 195 24.98 -7.91 -10.80
C ASN A 195 23.55 -7.40 -11.10
N ASP A 196 23.22 -7.15 -12.36
CA ASP A 196 21.88 -6.72 -12.76
C ASP A 196 20.85 -7.81 -12.45
N MET A 197 21.19 -9.09 -12.67
CA MET A 197 20.33 -10.23 -12.33
C MET A 197 20.09 -10.32 -10.80
N ARG A 198 21.17 -10.25 -10.01
CA ARG A 198 21.08 -10.26 -8.54
C ARG A 198 20.24 -9.11 -8.03
N PHE A 199 20.45 -7.94 -8.63
CA PHE A 199 19.68 -6.75 -8.27
C PHE A 199 18.21 -6.88 -8.61
N TRP A 200 17.88 -7.40 -9.80
CA TRP A 200 16.50 -7.62 -10.23
C TRP A 200 15.77 -8.59 -9.29
N VAL A 201 16.37 -9.73 -8.98
CA VAL A 201 15.81 -10.68 -7.99
C VAL A 201 15.61 -10.02 -6.64
N THR A 202 16.58 -9.24 -6.15
CA THR A 202 16.46 -8.48 -4.91
C THR A 202 15.29 -7.49 -4.97
N MET A 203 15.09 -6.81 -6.11
CA MET A 203 13.98 -5.89 -6.31
C MET A 203 12.62 -6.59 -6.23
N LEU A 204 12.47 -7.79 -6.79
CA LEU A 204 11.23 -8.57 -6.66
C LEU A 204 10.92 -8.89 -5.20
N LEU A 205 11.94 -9.24 -4.41
CA LEU A 205 11.79 -9.51 -2.97
C LEU A 205 11.45 -8.23 -2.20
N VAL A 206 12.11 -7.11 -2.46
CA VAL A 206 11.78 -5.82 -1.84
C VAL A 206 10.36 -5.39 -2.21
N GLN A 207 9.96 -5.57 -3.47
CA GLN A 207 8.63 -5.22 -3.94
C GLN A 207 7.54 -6.11 -3.31
N SER A 208 7.88 -7.29 -2.80
CA SER A 208 6.94 -8.14 -2.08
C SER A 208 6.65 -7.66 -0.64
N LEU A 209 7.49 -6.77 -0.06
CA LEU A 209 7.36 -6.34 1.34
C LEU A 209 6.00 -5.74 1.72
N PRO A 210 5.32 -4.92 0.90
CA PRO A 210 3.98 -4.45 1.19
C PRO A 210 2.95 -5.58 1.34
N TYR A 211 3.09 -6.63 0.54
CA TYR A 211 2.21 -7.80 0.56
C TYR A 211 2.48 -8.68 1.79
N VAL A 212 3.76 -8.88 2.12
CA VAL A 212 4.17 -9.53 3.39
C VAL A 212 3.62 -8.75 4.58
N ALA A 213 3.75 -7.42 4.58
CA ALA A 213 3.22 -6.57 5.64
C ALA A 213 1.70 -6.73 5.80
N ALA A 214 0.95 -6.86 4.70
CA ALA A 214 -0.50 -7.10 4.74
C ALA A 214 -0.85 -8.44 5.39
N LEU A 215 -0.11 -9.50 5.09
CA LEU A 215 -0.28 -10.81 5.71
C LEU A 215 0.03 -10.77 7.21
N VAL A 216 1.13 -10.10 7.60
CA VAL A 216 1.48 -9.89 9.00
C VAL A 216 0.37 -9.13 9.75
N MET A 217 -0.14 -8.04 9.17
CA MET A 217 -1.21 -7.26 9.77
C MET A 217 -2.52 -8.04 9.87
N ALA A 218 -2.88 -8.82 8.85
CA ALA A 218 -4.04 -9.69 8.88
C ALA A 218 -3.91 -10.75 9.97
N PHE A 219 -2.74 -11.38 10.09
CA PHE A 219 -2.46 -12.35 11.15
C PHE A 219 -2.53 -11.71 12.54
N LEU A 220 -1.86 -10.58 12.77
CA LEU A 220 -1.88 -9.89 14.05
C LEU A 220 -3.29 -9.47 14.46
N SER A 221 -4.13 -9.03 13.50
CA SER A 221 -5.52 -8.67 13.79
C SER A 221 -6.43 -9.86 14.08
N SER A 222 -6.01 -11.08 13.73
CA SER A 222 -6.73 -12.32 14.02
C SER A 222 -6.43 -12.91 15.40
N LEU A 223 -5.41 -12.39 16.08
CA LEU A 223 -5.08 -12.83 17.43
C LEU A 223 -6.12 -12.33 18.43
N PRO A 224 -6.45 -13.11 19.47
CA PRO A 224 -7.34 -12.68 20.54
C PRO A 224 -6.79 -11.39 21.16
N LYS A 225 -7.65 -10.38 21.30
CA LYS A 225 -7.28 -9.16 22.03
C LYS A 225 -7.10 -9.54 23.51
N PRO A 226 -6.08 -9.00 24.21
CA PRO A 226 -6.04 -9.05 25.66
C PRO A 226 -7.37 -8.50 26.21
N ALA A 227 -7.95 -9.16 27.20
CA ALA A 227 -9.16 -8.66 27.85
C ALA A 227 -8.89 -7.20 28.27
N GLU A 228 -9.62 -6.23 27.70
CA GLU A 228 -9.58 -4.86 28.20
C GLU A 228 -9.96 -4.91 29.67
N GLU A 229 -9.04 -4.50 30.54
CA GLU A 229 -9.40 -4.13 31.92
C GLU A 229 -10.56 -3.13 31.79
N SER A 230 -11.73 -3.56 32.22
CA SER A 230 -12.96 -2.76 32.19
C SER A 230 -12.66 -1.44 32.88
N GLN A 231 -12.44 -0.38 32.06
CA GLN A 231 -12.35 0.96 32.65
C GLN A 231 -13.65 1.18 33.43
N PRO A 232 -13.56 1.49 34.73
CA PRO A 232 -14.75 1.80 35.52
C PRO A 232 -15.50 2.93 34.81
N ALA A 233 -16.82 2.77 34.70
CA ALA A 233 -17.69 3.78 34.12
C ALA A 233 -17.40 5.13 34.78
N PRO A 234 -17.29 6.24 34.03
CA PRO A 234 -17.12 7.55 34.63
C PRO A 234 -18.29 7.77 35.60
N ALA A 235 -17.95 8.03 36.85
CA ALA A 235 -18.92 8.41 37.87
C ALA A 235 -19.76 9.59 37.37
N ALA A 236 -21.09 9.45 37.48
CA ALA A 236 -22.09 10.39 37.01
C ALA A 236 -22.02 11.74 37.76
#